data_df4faa77aa7514c7ef9499e4c674cff4
#
_entry.id   df4faa77aa7514c7ef9499e4c674cff4
#
_cell.length_a   1.000
_cell.length_b   1.000
_cell.length_c   1.000
_cell.angle_alpha   90.00
_cell.angle_beta   90.00
_cell.angle_gamma   90.00
#
_symmetry.space_group_name_H-M   'P 1'
#
loop_
_entity.id
_entity.type
_entity.pdbx_description
1 polymer ?
#
loop_
_entity_poly.entity_id
_entity_poly.type
_entity_poly.pdbx_seq_one_letter_code
_entity_poly.pdbx_strand_id
1 'polypeptide(L)'
;MSLSVLVVARALQAIGSFTGGGGGGGGGGGDADRVVDCISSVVEDICHDINISIDYFENQYDKKVEEVYITGGASGTIGLQETLERTVQKPVQKWNPLQYMELELPRDSQQDLENNPAQAAIALGLASRVRRD
;
A
#
# COMPACT_ATOMS: atom_id res chain seq x y z
N MET A 1 -15.63 -4.75 -19.52
CA MET A 1 -14.90 -3.65 -18.86
C MET A 1 -14.35 -4.17 -17.56
N SER A 2 -13.04 -4.32 -17.51
CA SER A 2 -12.30 -4.69 -16.30
C SER A 2 -12.38 -3.53 -15.31
N LEU A 3 -12.82 -3.79 -14.09
CA LEU A 3 -12.84 -2.78 -13.04
C LEU A 3 -11.60 -2.99 -12.17
N SER A 4 -10.62 -2.11 -12.31
CA SER A 4 -9.43 -2.10 -11.48
C SER A 4 -9.67 -1.15 -10.30
N VAL A 5 -9.53 -1.66 -9.09
CA VAL A 5 -9.60 -0.84 -7.87
C VAL A 5 -8.20 -0.45 -7.46
N LEU A 6 -7.93 0.85 -7.51
CA LEU A 6 -6.71 1.40 -6.95
C LEU A 6 -6.87 1.57 -5.44
N VAL A 7 -6.23 0.68 -4.69
CA VAL A 7 -6.14 0.82 -3.23
C VAL A 7 -4.91 1.67 -2.91
N VAL A 8 -5.13 2.94 -2.65
CA VAL A 8 -4.09 3.80 -2.06
C VAL A 8 -4.00 3.43 -0.59
N ALA A 9 -2.92 2.77 -0.21
CA ALA A 9 -2.74 2.32 1.16
C ALA A 9 -2.73 3.51 2.13
N ARG A 10 -3.83 3.68 2.85
CA ARG A 10 -3.98 4.62 3.97
C ARG A 10 -3.20 4.18 5.22
N ALA A 11 -2.39 3.14 5.08
CA ALA A 11 -1.67 2.47 6.16
C ALA A 11 -0.66 3.34 6.92
N LEU A 12 -0.28 4.50 6.40
CA LEU A 12 0.65 5.42 7.08
C LEU A 12 0.11 5.99 8.40
N GLN A 13 -1.19 6.08 8.60
CA GLN A 13 -1.76 6.57 9.86
C GLN A 13 -1.77 5.51 10.97
N ALA A 14 -1.91 4.25 10.63
CA ALA A 14 -1.88 3.16 11.60
C ALA A 14 -0.46 2.85 12.10
N ILE A 15 0.55 2.96 11.23
CA ILE A 15 1.96 2.73 11.58
C ILE A 15 2.54 3.93 12.34
N GLY A 16 2.13 5.16 12.04
CA GLY A 16 2.57 6.36 12.74
C GLY A 16 2.14 6.46 14.20
N SER A 17 1.03 5.83 14.58
CA SER A 17 0.58 5.77 15.97
C SER A 17 1.29 4.70 16.81
N PHE A 18 1.99 3.76 16.16
CA PHE A 18 2.70 2.69 16.85
C PHE A 18 4.15 3.07 17.25
N THR A 19 4.79 4.05 16.58
CA THR A 19 6.16 4.49 16.87
C THR A 19 6.27 5.46 18.05
N GLY A 20 5.17 5.83 18.67
CA GLY A 20 5.09 6.84 19.73
C GLY A 20 5.07 6.32 21.17
N GLY A 21 5.35 5.05 21.43
CA GLY A 21 5.38 4.51 22.79
C GLY A 21 6.78 4.07 23.19
N GLY A 22 7.54 4.99 23.78
CA GLY A 22 8.89 4.73 24.26
C GLY A 22 8.94 3.84 25.49
N GLY A 23 10.06 3.15 25.66
CA GLY A 23 10.57 2.82 26.98
C GLY A 23 10.87 1.36 27.26
N GLY A 24 12.13 1.00 27.15
CA GLY A 24 12.82 0.31 28.22
C GLY A 24 12.88 -1.20 28.22
N GLY A 25 14.07 -1.73 27.93
CA GLY A 25 14.61 -2.82 28.71
C GLY A 25 14.62 -4.21 28.11
N GLY A 26 15.75 -4.60 27.54
CA GLY A 26 16.48 -5.83 27.78
C GLY A 26 15.82 -7.19 27.53
N GLY A 27 16.35 -7.94 26.56
CA GLY A 27 16.17 -9.38 26.51
C GLY A 27 16.05 -9.92 25.08
N GLY A 28 17.08 -10.63 24.64
CA GLY A 28 17.22 -11.09 23.28
C GLY A 28 16.15 -12.09 22.82
N GLY A 29 15.87 -12.09 21.56
CA GLY A 29 15.15 -13.13 20.82
C GLY A 29 13.64 -12.99 20.73
N GLY A 30 12.97 -12.40 21.70
CA GLY A 30 11.52 -12.32 21.73
C GLY A 30 10.93 -11.07 21.07
N ASP A 31 11.70 -10.03 20.88
CA ASP A 31 11.18 -8.75 20.40
C ASP A 31 10.98 -8.73 18.88
N ALA A 32 11.83 -9.42 18.13
CA ALA A 32 11.69 -9.52 16.69
C ALA A 32 10.44 -10.30 16.31
N ASP A 33 10.16 -11.42 16.98
CA ASP A 33 8.97 -12.24 16.77
C ASP A 33 7.70 -11.46 17.12
N ARG A 34 7.71 -10.69 18.20
CA ARG A 34 6.60 -9.83 18.62
C ARG A 34 6.33 -8.72 17.61
N VAL A 35 7.36 -8.13 17.03
CA VAL A 35 7.21 -7.10 15.98
C VAL A 35 6.60 -7.70 14.72
N VAL A 36 7.05 -8.89 14.32
CA VAL A 36 6.49 -9.61 13.16
C VAL A 36 5.01 -9.94 13.38
N ASP A 37 4.66 -10.44 14.57
CA ASP A 37 3.27 -10.74 14.93
C ASP A 37 2.38 -9.50 14.94
N CYS A 38 2.87 -8.38 15.47
CA CYS A 38 2.15 -7.10 15.45
C CYS A 38 1.94 -6.59 14.02
N ILE A 39 2.95 -6.67 13.16
CA ILE A 39 2.85 -6.25 11.76
C ILE A 39 1.85 -7.15 11.03
N SER A 40 1.90 -8.46 11.25
CA SER A 40 0.98 -9.41 10.64
C SER A 40 -0.47 -9.14 11.01
N SER A 41 -0.73 -8.85 12.29
CA SER A 41 -2.08 -8.50 12.77
C SER A 41 -2.61 -7.22 12.10
N VAL A 42 -1.79 -6.17 12.02
CA VAL A 42 -2.18 -4.91 11.36
C VAL A 42 -2.43 -5.12 9.88
N VAL A 43 -1.60 -5.91 9.21
CA VAL A 43 -1.78 -6.25 7.79
C VAL A 43 -3.08 -7.02 7.57
N GLU A 44 -3.42 -7.98 8.44
CA GLU A 44 -4.66 -8.74 8.36
C GLU A 44 -5.89 -7.84 8.54
N ASP A 45 -5.86 -6.92 9.51
CA ASP A 45 -6.96 -5.97 9.74
C ASP A 45 -7.17 -5.06 8.52
N ILE A 46 -6.10 -4.53 7.93
CA ILE A 46 -6.17 -3.71 6.72
C ILE A 46 -6.74 -4.51 5.55
N CYS A 47 -6.27 -5.73 5.36
CA CYS A 47 -6.76 -6.60 4.28
C CYS A 47 -8.24 -6.93 4.45
N HIS A 48 -8.68 -7.13 5.69
CA HIS A 48 -10.09 -7.37 6.01
C HIS A 48 -10.96 -6.15 5.67
N ASP A 49 -10.53 -4.96 6.06
CA ASP A 49 -11.25 -3.71 5.76
C ASP A 49 -11.35 -3.46 4.24
N ILE A 50 -10.28 -3.76 3.52
CA ILE A 50 -10.27 -3.68 2.04
C ILE A 50 -11.28 -4.67 1.45
N ASN A 51 -11.31 -5.90 1.94
CA ASN A 51 -12.25 -6.92 1.46
C ASN A 51 -13.70 -6.49 1.68
N ILE A 52 -14.03 -5.98 2.87
CA ILE A 52 -15.37 -5.43 3.16
C ILE A 52 -15.74 -4.30 2.19
N SER A 53 -14.78 -3.43 1.87
CA SER A 53 -14.99 -2.33 0.94
C SER A 53 -15.24 -2.81 -0.50
N ILE A 54 -14.54 -3.86 -0.92
CA ILE A 54 -14.74 -4.51 -2.22
C ILE A 54 -16.12 -5.15 -2.27
N ASP A 55 -16.49 -5.93 -1.26
CA ASP A 55 -17.79 -6.59 -1.18
C ASP A 55 -18.95 -5.58 -1.20
N TYR A 56 -18.79 -4.48 -0.45
CA TYR A 56 -19.77 -3.38 -0.47
C TYR A 56 -19.92 -2.79 -1.86
N PHE A 57 -18.81 -2.51 -2.55
CA PHE A 57 -18.82 -1.97 -3.89
C PHE A 57 -19.48 -2.93 -4.89
N GLU A 58 -19.10 -4.20 -4.86
CA GLU A 58 -19.66 -5.23 -5.75
C GLU A 58 -21.17 -5.36 -5.58
N ASN A 59 -21.66 -5.35 -4.33
CA ASN A 59 -23.08 -5.42 -4.03
C ASN A 59 -23.85 -4.15 -4.43
N GLN A 60 -23.24 -2.98 -4.24
CA GLN A 60 -23.92 -1.71 -4.53
C GLN A 60 -24.06 -1.42 -6.02
N TYR A 61 -23.06 -1.80 -6.80
CA TYR A 61 -23.00 -1.46 -8.22
C TYR A 61 -23.26 -2.64 -9.16
N ASP A 62 -23.49 -3.83 -8.63
CA ASP A 62 -23.66 -5.09 -9.40
C ASP A 62 -22.50 -5.29 -10.39
N LYS A 63 -21.29 -5.00 -9.94
CA LYS A 63 -20.05 -5.11 -10.73
C LYS A 63 -19.03 -5.86 -9.93
N LYS A 64 -18.25 -6.72 -10.60
CA LYS A 64 -17.16 -7.45 -9.96
C LYS A 64 -15.84 -6.73 -10.12
N VAL A 65 -15.05 -6.73 -9.05
CA VAL A 65 -13.65 -6.33 -9.07
C VAL A 65 -12.83 -7.50 -9.57
N GLU A 66 -12.13 -7.34 -10.68
CA GLU A 66 -11.35 -8.42 -11.29
C GLU A 66 -9.92 -8.46 -10.75
N GLU A 67 -9.33 -7.30 -10.47
CA GLU A 67 -7.96 -7.18 -9.97
C GLU A 67 -7.81 -5.98 -9.02
N VAL A 68 -6.81 -6.04 -8.17
CA VAL A 68 -6.50 -4.99 -7.17
C VAL A 68 -5.08 -4.49 -7.40
N TYR A 69 -4.93 -3.18 -7.43
CA TYR A 69 -3.61 -2.54 -7.49
C TYR A 69 -3.29 -1.85 -6.18
N ILE A 70 -2.09 -2.09 -5.66
CA ILE A 70 -1.56 -1.41 -4.48
C ILE A 70 -0.43 -0.46 -4.86
N THR A 71 -0.42 0.70 -4.23
CA THR A 71 0.62 1.72 -4.41
C THR A 71 0.79 2.54 -3.14
N GLY A 72 1.81 3.40 -3.11
CA GLY A 72 2.16 4.20 -1.94
C GLY A 72 3.29 3.58 -1.12
N GLY A 73 3.82 4.33 -0.16
CA GLY A 73 4.99 3.90 0.63
C GLY A 73 4.79 2.59 1.38
N ALA A 74 3.58 2.34 1.88
CA ALA A 74 3.25 1.11 2.61
C ALA A 74 3.07 -0.13 1.70
N SER A 75 2.97 0.03 0.39
CA SER A 75 2.83 -1.10 -0.55
C SER A 75 4.05 -2.05 -0.54
N GLY A 76 5.19 -1.59 -0.01
CA GLY A 76 6.40 -2.37 0.19
C GLY A 76 6.42 -3.19 1.49
N THR A 77 5.39 -3.10 2.35
CA THR A 77 5.32 -3.87 3.59
C THR A 77 5.36 -5.36 3.29
N ILE A 78 6.25 -6.06 3.99
CA ILE A 78 6.44 -7.51 3.83
C ILE A 78 5.13 -8.23 4.15
N GLY A 79 4.70 -9.11 3.24
CA GLY A 79 3.51 -9.92 3.41
C GLY A 79 2.18 -9.22 3.08
N LEU A 80 2.17 -7.91 2.82
CA LEU A 80 0.93 -7.18 2.51
C LEU A 80 0.26 -7.70 1.23
N GLN A 81 1.02 -7.82 0.16
CA GLN A 81 0.50 -8.24 -1.14
C GLN A 81 -0.09 -9.66 -1.06
N GLU A 82 0.66 -10.60 -0.50
CA GLU A 82 0.28 -12.00 -0.37
C GLU A 82 -0.93 -12.17 0.55
N THR A 83 -0.96 -11.46 1.66
CA THR A 83 -2.09 -11.53 2.60
C THR A 83 -3.34 -10.92 1.98
N LEU A 84 -3.20 -9.79 1.28
CA LEU A 84 -4.32 -9.16 0.59
C LEU A 84 -4.87 -10.08 -0.51
N GLU A 85 -4.01 -10.64 -1.35
CA GLU A 85 -4.40 -11.55 -2.44
C GLU A 85 -5.16 -12.77 -1.91
N ARG A 86 -4.69 -13.35 -0.80
CA ARG A 86 -5.36 -14.46 -0.12
C ARG A 86 -6.71 -14.06 0.47
N THR A 87 -6.81 -12.85 1.04
CA THR A 87 -8.02 -12.36 1.70
C THR A 87 -9.10 -11.99 0.70
N VAL A 88 -8.75 -11.26 -0.34
CA VAL A 88 -9.74 -10.81 -1.36
C VAL A 88 -9.98 -11.84 -2.45
N GLN A 89 -9.15 -12.88 -2.53
CA GLN A 89 -9.20 -13.93 -3.56
C GLN A 89 -9.20 -13.38 -4.99
N LYS A 90 -8.44 -12.32 -5.20
CA LYS A 90 -8.27 -11.65 -6.49
C LYS A 90 -6.79 -11.35 -6.71
N PRO A 91 -6.31 -11.26 -7.96
CA PRO A 91 -4.95 -10.87 -8.25
C PRO A 91 -4.62 -9.49 -7.66
N VAL A 92 -3.52 -9.39 -6.95
CA VAL A 92 -3.03 -8.13 -6.37
C VAL A 92 -1.68 -7.78 -6.98
N GLN A 93 -1.58 -6.60 -7.58
CA GLN A 93 -0.38 -6.13 -8.24
C GLN A 93 0.11 -4.81 -7.65
N LYS A 94 1.41 -4.62 -7.63
CA LYS A 94 2.00 -3.31 -7.30
C LYS A 94 1.93 -2.41 -8.53
N TRP A 95 1.29 -1.26 -8.36
CA TRP A 95 1.23 -0.27 -9.41
C TRP A 95 2.43 0.66 -9.36
N ASN A 96 3.13 0.76 -10.49
CA ASN A 96 4.24 1.69 -10.67
C ASN A 96 3.71 2.97 -11.34
N PRO A 97 3.58 4.09 -10.61
CA PRO A 97 3.07 5.34 -11.16
C PRO A 97 4.01 5.99 -12.18
N LEU A 98 5.29 5.58 -12.22
CA LEU A 98 6.30 6.13 -13.11
C LEU A 98 6.38 5.41 -14.47
N GLN A 99 5.64 4.32 -14.63
CA GLN A 99 5.74 3.42 -15.79
C GLN A 99 5.56 4.13 -17.14
N TYR A 100 4.80 5.22 -17.16
CA TYR A 100 4.44 5.96 -18.37
C TYR A 100 4.97 7.41 -18.36
N MET A 101 5.98 7.69 -17.54
CA MET A 101 6.53 9.02 -17.37
C MET A 101 7.99 9.06 -17.81
N GLU A 102 8.39 10.12 -18.51
CA GLU A 102 9.78 10.46 -18.70
C GLU A 102 10.25 11.29 -17.51
N LEU A 103 11.33 10.84 -16.88
CA LEU A 103 11.89 11.48 -15.69
C LEU A 103 13.11 12.31 -16.09
N GLU A 104 13.01 13.63 -15.97
CA GLU A 104 14.12 14.57 -16.09
C GLU A 104 14.65 14.95 -14.71
N LEU A 105 15.40 14.05 -14.08
CA LEU A 105 15.94 14.23 -12.73
C LEU A 105 17.45 13.99 -12.71
N PRO A 106 18.18 14.57 -11.73
CA PRO A 106 19.56 14.18 -11.46
C PRO A 106 19.64 12.65 -11.22
N ARG A 107 20.75 12.04 -11.66
CA ARG A 107 20.90 10.57 -11.65
C ARG A 107 20.66 9.94 -10.29
N ASP A 108 21.13 10.56 -9.21
CA ASP A 108 20.99 10.04 -7.85
C ASP A 108 19.50 10.02 -7.44
N SER A 109 18.78 11.10 -7.72
CA SER A 109 17.34 11.19 -7.42
C SER A 109 16.49 10.27 -8.29
N GLN A 110 16.89 10.07 -9.53
CA GLN A 110 16.23 9.14 -10.45
C GLN A 110 16.35 7.70 -9.95
N GLN A 111 17.54 7.30 -9.50
CA GLN A 111 17.82 5.96 -9.00
C GLN A 111 17.02 5.66 -7.72
N ASP A 112 16.92 6.61 -6.80
CA ASP A 112 16.11 6.48 -5.59
C ASP A 112 14.62 6.30 -5.91
N LEU A 113 14.13 7.06 -6.88
CA LEU A 113 12.74 7.00 -7.31
C LEU A 113 12.41 5.71 -8.07
N GLU A 114 13.32 5.22 -8.90
CA GLU A 114 13.20 3.94 -9.61
C GLU A 114 13.20 2.75 -8.65
N ASN A 115 13.95 2.83 -7.56
CA ASN A 115 13.97 1.80 -6.51
C ASN A 115 12.67 1.76 -5.70
N ASN A 116 11.99 2.92 -5.55
CA ASN A 116 10.78 3.05 -4.75
C ASN A 116 9.67 3.83 -5.49
N PRO A 117 9.22 3.36 -6.65
CA PRO A 117 8.32 4.13 -7.51
C PRO A 117 6.96 4.39 -6.85
N ALA A 118 6.51 3.50 -5.98
CA ALA A 118 5.23 3.63 -5.30
C ALA A 118 5.15 4.87 -4.38
N GLN A 119 6.29 5.37 -3.87
CA GLN A 119 6.32 6.59 -3.04
C GLN A 119 5.95 7.84 -3.83
N ALA A 120 6.14 7.85 -5.14
CA ALA A 120 5.81 8.97 -6.00
C ALA A 120 4.30 9.12 -6.28
N ALA A 121 3.49 8.12 -5.97
CA ALA A 121 2.07 8.10 -6.33
C ALA A 121 1.30 9.31 -5.81
N ILE A 122 1.53 9.73 -4.55
CA ILE A 122 0.86 10.89 -3.94
C ILE A 122 1.33 12.18 -4.58
N ALA A 123 2.64 12.35 -4.77
CA ALA A 123 3.21 13.55 -5.39
C ALA A 123 2.72 13.74 -6.82
N LEU A 124 2.67 12.67 -7.60
CA LEU A 124 2.15 12.68 -8.96
C LEU A 124 0.66 12.97 -9.02
N GLY A 125 -0.12 12.40 -8.10
CA GLY A 125 -1.54 12.68 -7.97
C GLY A 125 -1.81 14.15 -7.64
N LEU A 126 -1.03 14.77 -6.78
CA LEU A 126 -1.12 16.18 -6.45
C LEU A 126 -0.69 17.07 -7.63
N ALA A 127 0.41 16.74 -8.30
CA ALA A 127 0.89 17.49 -9.47
C ALA A 127 -0.11 17.46 -10.62
N SER A 128 -0.81 16.36 -10.82
CA SER A 128 -1.83 16.24 -11.87
C SER A 128 -3.04 17.16 -11.67
N ARG A 129 -3.29 17.61 -10.43
CA ARG A 129 -4.40 18.50 -10.11
C ARG A 129 -4.12 19.97 -10.51
N VAL A 130 -2.85 20.36 -10.59
CA VAL A 130 -2.45 21.74 -10.91
C VAL A 130 -2.70 22.08 -12.40
N ARG A 131 -2.86 21.10 -13.25
CA ARG A 131 -3.02 21.27 -14.72
C ARG A 131 -4.46 21.40 -15.20
N ARG A 132 -5.41 21.68 -14.34
CA ARG A 132 -6.84 21.82 -14.70
C ARG A 132 -7.32 23.27 -14.80
N ASP A 133 -6.44 24.19 -15.16
CA ASP A 133 -6.84 25.55 -15.54
C ASP A 133 -6.86 25.68 -17.08
#